data_5067947c3e213e2c7acfc0d281581908
#
_entry.id   5067947c3e213e2c7acfc0d281581908
#
_cell.length_a   1.000
_cell.length_b   1.000
_cell.length_c   1.000
_cell.angle_alpha   90.00
_cell.angle_beta   90.00
_cell.angle_gamma   90.00
#
_symmetry.space_group_name_H-M   'P 1'
#
loop_
_entity.id
_entity.type
_entity.pdbx_description
1 polymer ?
#
loop_
_entity_poly.entity_id
_entity_poly.type
_entity_poly.pdbx_seq_one_letter_code
_entity_poly.pdbx_strand_id
1 'polypeptide(L)'
;VYVDGFFIDATEVTNNQFQKFVNETGYVTIAERQIDWNEMKKNLPINTPKPHDSLLQPGSLIFNKDVKRVVNMDNYFQWWKWQIGASWKSPSGPGSNLEGKGNYPVVHVAYEDALAYCEWANRKLPTEAQWESAAQGNYDKAVFTWGDEVNLLNTNANTWQGNFPTNNESIDGFEMIAPVKSFSPNSIGIFDMIGNVWEITDDLFNVNYYSELDSVTDL
;
A
#
# COMPACT_ATOMS: atom_id res chain seq x y z
N VAL A 1 11.28 5.65 -20.75
CA VAL A 1 10.61 6.87 -20.25
C VAL A 1 11.66 7.81 -19.70
N TYR A 2 11.58 9.10 -20.02
CA TYR A 2 12.42 10.14 -19.42
C TYR A 2 11.63 10.78 -18.28
N VAL A 3 12.25 10.92 -17.11
CA VAL A 3 11.65 11.53 -15.92
C VAL A 3 12.49 12.73 -15.53
N ASP A 4 11.89 13.91 -15.44
CA ASP A 4 12.55 15.11 -14.94
C ASP A 4 12.93 14.98 -13.47
N GLY A 5 13.89 15.80 -13.00
CA GLY A 5 14.30 15.78 -11.59
C GLY A 5 13.14 16.16 -10.67
N PHE A 6 12.91 15.37 -9.62
CA PHE A 6 11.85 15.55 -8.64
C PHE A 6 12.34 15.29 -7.21
N PHE A 7 11.54 15.70 -6.24
CA PHE A 7 11.74 15.36 -4.83
C PHE A 7 10.75 14.28 -4.43
N ILE A 8 11.22 13.28 -3.71
CA ILE A 8 10.40 12.21 -3.15
C ILE A 8 10.72 12.06 -1.66
N ASP A 9 9.73 11.72 -0.86
CA ASP A 9 9.94 11.41 0.55
C ASP A 9 10.73 10.09 0.67
N ALA A 10 11.60 10.02 1.66
CA ALA A 10 12.54 8.89 1.76
C ALA A 10 11.89 7.58 2.29
N THR A 11 10.64 7.63 2.72
CA THR A 11 9.89 6.50 3.28
C THR A 11 8.42 6.64 2.93
N GLU A 12 7.68 5.57 3.08
CA GLU A 12 6.23 5.59 3.13
C GLU A 12 5.73 6.56 4.22
N VAL A 13 4.51 7.06 4.07
CA VAL A 13 3.85 7.89 5.09
C VAL A 13 3.60 7.08 6.34
N THR A 14 4.13 7.53 7.48
CA THR A 14 3.99 6.85 8.76
C THR A 14 2.67 7.14 9.47
N ASN A 15 2.28 6.26 10.40
CA ASN A 15 1.11 6.49 11.26
C ASN A 15 1.18 7.82 12.01
N ASN A 16 2.36 8.22 12.49
CA ASN A 16 2.54 9.52 13.17
C ASN A 16 2.26 10.71 12.24
N GLN A 17 2.73 10.64 10.99
CA GLN A 17 2.50 11.70 10.00
C GLN A 17 1.02 11.77 9.62
N PHE A 18 0.40 10.62 9.37
CA PHE A 18 -1.01 10.55 9.02
C PHE A 18 -1.91 10.98 10.20
N GLN A 19 -1.56 10.61 11.43
CA GLN A 19 -2.25 11.07 12.62
C GLN A 19 -2.21 12.59 12.78
N LYS A 20 -1.06 13.22 12.47
CA LYS A 20 -0.94 14.67 12.48
C LYS A 20 -1.92 15.29 11.48
N PHE A 21 -1.96 14.80 10.26
CA PHE A 21 -2.93 15.23 9.24
C PHE A 21 -4.37 15.14 9.75
N VAL A 22 -4.78 13.99 10.26
CA VAL A 22 -6.14 13.78 10.76
C VAL A 22 -6.44 14.71 11.95
N ASN A 23 -5.50 14.89 12.87
CA ASN A 23 -5.69 15.77 14.03
C ASN A 23 -5.86 17.24 13.63
N GLU A 24 -5.16 17.71 12.59
CA GLU A 24 -5.22 19.10 12.13
C GLU A 24 -6.44 19.38 11.24
N THR A 25 -6.93 18.38 10.52
CA THR A 25 -8.00 18.57 9.52
C THR A 25 -9.35 18.00 9.95
N GLY A 26 -9.39 17.06 10.90
CA GLY A 26 -10.58 16.29 11.21
C GLY A 26 -10.99 15.31 10.09
N TYR A 27 -10.08 14.97 9.18
CA TYR A 27 -10.36 14.11 8.05
C TYR A 27 -10.86 12.72 8.49
N VAL A 28 -11.88 12.22 7.80
CA VAL A 28 -12.44 10.87 8.00
C VAL A 28 -12.13 10.04 6.76
N THR A 29 -11.36 8.95 6.92
CA THR A 29 -10.95 8.10 5.79
C THR A 29 -12.10 7.30 5.20
N ILE A 30 -11.94 6.84 3.96
CA ILE A 30 -12.94 5.99 3.27
C ILE A 30 -13.29 4.76 4.11
N ALA A 31 -12.30 4.13 4.75
CA ALA A 31 -12.52 2.98 5.62
C ALA A 31 -13.36 3.28 6.88
N GLU A 32 -13.53 4.55 7.25
CA GLU A 32 -14.31 5.01 8.39
C GLU A 32 -15.68 5.58 7.99
N ARG A 33 -15.90 5.87 6.70
CA ARG A 33 -17.17 6.44 6.20
C ARG A 33 -18.24 5.38 6.07
N GLN A 34 -19.49 5.77 6.36
CA GLN A 34 -20.63 4.90 6.11
C GLN A 34 -20.74 4.59 4.61
N ILE A 35 -20.91 3.32 4.27
CA ILE A 35 -21.06 2.89 2.88
C ILE A 35 -22.42 3.34 2.33
N ASP A 36 -22.41 4.15 1.28
CA ASP A 36 -23.62 4.48 0.52
C ASP A 36 -23.83 3.45 -0.59
N TRP A 37 -24.82 2.59 -0.42
CA TRP A 37 -25.17 1.59 -1.42
C TRP A 37 -25.55 2.20 -2.77
N ASN A 38 -26.17 3.39 -2.80
CA ASN A 38 -26.60 4.01 -4.05
C ASN A 38 -25.40 4.49 -4.88
N GLU A 39 -24.33 4.92 -4.23
CA GLU A 39 -23.08 5.23 -4.90
C GLU A 39 -22.32 3.95 -5.29
N MET A 40 -22.17 3.02 -4.36
CA MET A 40 -21.46 1.76 -4.60
C MET A 40 -22.03 0.97 -5.79
N LYS A 41 -23.35 0.87 -5.90
CA LYS A 41 -24.00 0.09 -6.96
C LYS A 41 -23.78 0.64 -8.37
N LYS A 42 -23.38 1.91 -8.53
CA LYS A 42 -23.09 2.50 -9.86
C LYS A 42 -21.92 1.80 -10.55
N ASN A 43 -21.00 1.23 -9.77
CA ASN A 43 -19.80 0.53 -10.23
C ASN A 43 -19.95 -1.00 -10.23
N LEU A 44 -21.16 -1.50 -9.99
CA LEU A 44 -21.45 -2.93 -9.94
C LEU A 44 -22.34 -3.37 -11.13
N PRO A 45 -22.37 -4.66 -11.48
CA PRO A 45 -23.31 -5.17 -12.49
C PRO A 45 -24.76 -4.75 -12.19
N ILE A 46 -25.52 -4.40 -13.24
CA ILE A 46 -26.85 -3.77 -13.14
C ILE A 46 -27.85 -4.49 -12.20
N ASN A 47 -27.75 -5.79 -12.09
CA ASN A 47 -28.67 -6.60 -11.27
C ASN A 47 -28.04 -7.07 -9.95
N THR A 48 -26.95 -6.45 -9.50
CA THR A 48 -26.34 -6.81 -8.22
C THR A 48 -27.32 -6.53 -7.06
N PRO A 49 -27.71 -7.55 -6.29
CA PRO A 49 -28.64 -7.36 -5.18
C PRO A 49 -27.97 -6.57 -4.05
N LYS A 50 -28.75 -5.71 -3.39
CA LYS A 50 -28.27 -5.03 -2.18
C LYS A 50 -27.96 -6.09 -1.11
N PRO A 51 -26.74 -6.10 -0.55
CA PRO A 51 -26.44 -6.95 0.59
C PRO A 51 -27.20 -6.48 1.85
N HIS A 52 -27.23 -7.32 2.87
CA HIS A 52 -27.81 -6.92 4.15
C HIS A 52 -27.05 -5.72 4.74
N ASP A 53 -27.76 -4.79 5.39
CA ASP A 53 -27.18 -3.54 5.89
C ASP A 53 -26.04 -3.75 6.89
N SER A 54 -26.00 -4.89 7.61
CA SER A 54 -24.89 -5.25 8.48
C SER A 54 -23.56 -5.47 7.73
N LEU A 55 -23.60 -5.72 6.42
CA LEU A 55 -22.42 -5.87 5.56
C LEU A 55 -22.00 -4.54 4.94
N LEU A 56 -22.83 -3.50 5.02
CA LEU A 56 -22.55 -2.15 4.55
C LEU A 56 -21.97 -1.27 5.67
N GLN A 57 -21.28 -1.88 6.61
CA GLN A 57 -20.60 -1.14 7.68
C GLN A 57 -19.18 -0.74 7.24
N PRO A 58 -18.69 0.42 7.71
CA PRO A 58 -17.30 0.85 7.46
C PRO A 58 -16.30 -0.22 7.85
N GLY A 59 -15.22 -0.33 7.09
CA GLY A 59 -14.19 -1.32 7.33
C GLY A 59 -13.18 -1.37 6.20
N SER A 60 -12.31 -2.36 6.25
CA SER A 60 -11.31 -2.61 5.21
C SER A 60 -10.95 -4.08 5.13
N LEU A 61 -10.24 -4.45 4.06
CA LEU A 61 -9.68 -5.80 3.92
C LEU A 61 -8.48 -5.95 4.86
N ILE A 62 -8.47 -7.04 5.63
CA ILE A 62 -7.33 -7.45 6.43
C ILE A 62 -6.83 -8.82 6.00
N PHE A 63 -5.54 -9.08 6.20
CA PHE A 63 -4.97 -10.40 5.97
C PHE A 63 -5.52 -11.41 6.98
N ASN A 64 -5.94 -12.56 6.49
CA ASN A 64 -6.44 -13.66 7.33
C ASN A 64 -5.28 -14.56 7.75
N LYS A 65 -4.75 -14.34 8.96
CA LYS A 65 -3.64 -15.13 9.52
C LYS A 65 -4.00 -16.60 9.78
N ASP A 66 -5.28 -16.93 9.80
CA ASP A 66 -5.76 -18.29 10.11
C ASP A 66 -5.86 -19.19 8.88
N VAL A 67 -5.50 -18.69 7.69
CA VAL A 67 -5.54 -19.49 6.45
C VAL A 67 -4.57 -20.66 6.53
N LYS A 68 -5.09 -21.90 6.37
CA LYS A 68 -4.30 -23.13 6.44
C LYS A 68 -4.07 -23.76 5.07
N ARG A 69 -4.90 -23.43 4.11
CA ARG A 69 -4.84 -23.98 2.75
C ARG A 69 -5.48 -23.01 1.77
N VAL A 70 -4.86 -22.86 0.62
CA VAL A 70 -5.40 -22.15 -0.53
C VAL A 70 -5.66 -23.16 -1.64
N VAL A 71 -6.84 -23.10 -2.26
CA VAL A 71 -7.24 -24.00 -3.32
C VAL A 71 -7.00 -23.38 -4.70
N ASN A 72 -7.14 -22.07 -4.80
CA ASN A 72 -6.93 -21.32 -6.04
C ASN A 72 -6.25 -19.98 -5.72
N MET A 73 -5.04 -19.78 -6.24
CA MET A 73 -4.26 -18.54 -6.01
C MET A 73 -4.87 -17.32 -6.72
N ASP A 74 -5.74 -17.48 -7.71
CA ASP A 74 -6.44 -16.38 -8.35
C ASP A 74 -7.58 -15.80 -7.49
N ASN A 75 -7.98 -16.53 -6.45
CA ASN A 75 -9.01 -16.10 -5.52
C ASN A 75 -8.42 -15.57 -4.22
N TYR A 76 -8.07 -14.30 -4.22
CA TYR A 76 -7.47 -13.62 -3.07
C TYR A 76 -8.39 -13.51 -1.84
N PHE A 77 -9.69 -13.69 -1.95
CA PHE A 77 -10.61 -13.75 -0.80
C PHE A 77 -10.36 -14.96 0.13
N GLN A 78 -9.51 -15.90 -0.26
CA GLN A 78 -9.10 -16.98 0.61
C GLN A 78 -8.16 -16.52 1.73
N TRP A 79 -7.41 -15.43 1.54
CA TRP A 79 -6.48 -14.86 2.53
C TRP A 79 -6.72 -13.38 2.82
N TRP A 80 -7.65 -12.72 2.13
CA TRP A 80 -8.15 -11.40 2.50
C TRP A 80 -9.60 -11.53 2.99
N LYS A 81 -9.92 -10.86 4.10
CA LYS A 81 -11.29 -10.80 4.61
C LYS A 81 -11.69 -9.37 4.91
N TRP A 82 -12.96 -9.04 4.62
CA TRP A 82 -13.54 -7.78 5.07
C TRP A 82 -13.65 -7.77 6.60
N GLN A 83 -13.08 -6.76 7.24
CA GLN A 83 -13.17 -6.55 8.68
C GLN A 83 -13.87 -5.24 8.97
N ILE A 84 -15.09 -5.32 9.53
CA ILE A 84 -15.82 -4.15 9.99
C ILE A 84 -15.01 -3.44 11.08
N GLY A 85 -14.93 -2.10 10.96
CA GLY A 85 -14.18 -1.25 11.88
C GLY A 85 -12.66 -1.30 11.70
N ALA A 86 -12.12 -2.03 10.71
CA ALA A 86 -10.72 -1.90 10.34
C ALA A 86 -10.49 -0.55 9.63
N SER A 87 -9.47 0.18 10.06
CA SER A 87 -9.10 1.50 9.54
C SER A 87 -7.64 1.80 9.87
N TRP A 88 -7.11 2.91 9.39
CA TRP A 88 -5.74 3.31 9.68
C TRP A 88 -5.41 3.33 11.18
N LYS A 89 -6.34 3.74 12.05
CA LYS A 89 -6.17 3.78 13.52
C LYS A 89 -6.49 2.47 14.24
N SER A 90 -7.16 1.55 13.57
CA SER A 90 -7.51 0.22 14.09
C SER A 90 -7.22 -0.84 13.03
N PRO A 91 -5.93 -1.13 12.73
CA PRO A 91 -5.54 -1.88 11.53
C PRO A 91 -6.05 -3.33 11.46
N SER A 92 -6.34 -3.94 12.59
CA SER A 92 -6.92 -5.30 12.63
C SER A 92 -8.42 -5.30 13.00
N GLY A 93 -9.06 -4.12 12.97
CA GLY A 93 -10.45 -3.93 13.40
C GLY A 93 -10.59 -3.54 14.86
N PRO A 94 -11.82 -3.59 15.42
CA PRO A 94 -12.12 -3.17 16.77
C PRO A 94 -11.23 -3.81 17.82
N GLY A 95 -10.70 -3.01 18.74
CA GLY A 95 -9.79 -3.43 19.79
C GLY A 95 -8.30 -3.41 19.40
N SER A 96 -7.96 -3.23 18.14
CA SER A 96 -6.58 -2.92 17.72
C SER A 96 -6.31 -1.42 17.76
N ASN A 97 -5.04 -1.05 17.91
CA ASN A 97 -4.60 0.35 17.98
C ASN A 97 -3.19 0.53 17.39
N LEU A 98 -2.69 1.77 17.44
CA LEU A 98 -1.37 2.16 16.95
C LEU A 98 -0.31 2.30 18.05
N GLU A 99 -0.56 1.81 19.26
CA GLU A 99 0.41 1.90 20.34
C GLU A 99 1.73 1.20 19.94
N GLY A 100 2.84 1.92 20.07
CA GLY A 100 4.16 1.47 19.62
C GLY A 100 4.36 1.41 18.09
N LYS A 101 3.35 1.80 17.28
CA LYS A 101 3.39 1.69 15.81
C LYS A 101 3.47 3.04 15.09
N GLY A 102 3.91 4.09 15.76
CA GLY A 102 3.98 5.43 15.18
C GLY A 102 4.85 5.53 13.92
N ASN A 103 5.93 4.74 13.85
CA ASN A 103 6.87 4.70 12.71
C ASN A 103 6.56 3.58 11.70
N TYR A 104 5.43 2.90 11.80
CA TYR A 104 4.98 1.97 10.76
C TYR A 104 4.28 2.75 9.65
N PRO A 105 4.33 2.27 8.39
CA PRO A 105 3.54 2.87 7.32
C PRO A 105 2.05 2.84 7.67
N VAL A 106 1.35 3.89 7.27
CA VAL A 106 -0.11 3.94 7.40
C VAL A 106 -0.75 2.98 6.41
N VAL A 107 -1.75 2.24 6.86
CA VAL A 107 -2.50 1.28 6.03
C VAL A 107 -4.00 1.58 6.05
N HIS A 108 -4.78 0.89 5.23
CA HIS A 108 -6.23 1.10 5.06
C HIS A 108 -6.57 2.53 4.60
N VAL A 109 -5.73 3.07 3.74
CA VAL A 109 -5.95 4.33 3.04
C VAL A 109 -6.37 4.05 1.59
N ALA A 110 -7.40 4.74 1.12
CA ALA A 110 -7.82 4.73 -0.27
C ALA A 110 -7.06 5.83 -1.05
N TYR A 111 -7.15 5.79 -2.38
CA TYR A 111 -6.58 6.82 -3.25
C TYR A 111 -7.03 8.25 -2.85
N GLU A 112 -8.32 8.43 -2.55
CA GLU A 112 -8.85 9.72 -2.08
C GLU A 112 -8.24 10.18 -0.77
N ASP A 113 -7.96 9.25 0.16
CA ASP A 113 -7.33 9.56 1.44
C ASP A 113 -5.87 10.01 1.23
N ALA A 114 -5.17 9.33 0.31
CA ALA A 114 -3.80 9.67 -0.06
C ALA A 114 -3.72 11.06 -0.73
N LEU A 115 -4.65 11.38 -1.64
CA LEU A 115 -4.73 12.71 -2.24
C LEU A 115 -4.99 13.80 -1.19
N ALA A 116 -5.92 13.57 -0.26
CA ALA A 116 -6.22 14.53 0.80
C ALA A 116 -5.01 14.77 1.73
N TYR A 117 -4.25 13.71 2.03
CA TYR A 117 -2.99 13.84 2.77
C TYR A 117 -1.97 14.64 1.97
N CYS A 118 -1.80 14.36 0.69
CA CYS A 118 -0.86 15.05 -0.19
C CYS A 118 -1.18 16.56 -0.27
N GLU A 119 -2.46 16.92 -0.43
CA GLU A 119 -2.90 18.31 -0.46
C GLU A 119 -2.55 19.04 0.86
N TRP A 120 -2.87 18.43 1.99
CA TRP A 120 -2.53 19.00 3.30
C TRP A 120 -1.02 19.15 3.50
N ALA A 121 -0.24 18.16 3.08
CA ALA A 121 1.22 18.15 3.23
C ALA A 121 1.96 19.01 2.19
N ASN A 122 1.25 19.64 1.24
CA ASN A 122 1.81 20.30 0.06
C ASN A 122 2.73 19.35 -0.73
N ARG A 123 2.22 18.15 -1.02
CA ARG A 123 2.85 17.06 -1.77
C ARG A 123 1.95 16.63 -2.93
N LYS A 124 2.46 15.73 -3.72
CA LYS A 124 1.69 14.98 -4.74
C LYS A 124 2.01 13.49 -4.61
N LEU A 125 1.15 12.65 -5.11
CA LEU A 125 1.50 11.26 -5.37
C LEU A 125 2.56 11.21 -6.48
N PRO A 126 3.53 10.30 -6.41
CA PRO A 126 4.45 10.08 -7.51
C PRO A 126 3.71 9.45 -8.69
N THR A 127 4.13 9.73 -9.92
CA THR A 127 3.73 8.88 -11.04
C THR A 127 4.43 7.52 -10.93
N GLU A 128 3.91 6.48 -11.61
CA GLU A 128 4.55 5.16 -11.68
C GLU A 128 5.99 5.30 -12.18
N ALA A 129 6.22 6.11 -13.23
CA ALA A 129 7.55 6.36 -13.78
C ALA A 129 8.49 7.03 -12.78
N GLN A 130 8.01 7.99 -11.98
CA GLN A 130 8.79 8.62 -10.91
C GLN A 130 9.12 7.61 -9.81
N TRP A 131 8.13 6.82 -9.38
CA TRP A 131 8.34 5.79 -8.36
C TRP A 131 9.36 4.74 -8.80
N GLU A 132 9.22 4.21 -10.01
CA GLU A 132 10.16 3.25 -10.62
C GLU A 132 11.58 3.83 -10.73
N SER A 133 11.69 5.08 -11.20
CA SER A 133 12.99 5.77 -11.29
C SER A 133 13.64 5.94 -9.91
N ALA A 134 12.82 6.28 -8.89
CA ALA A 134 13.29 6.39 -7.51
C ALA A 134 13.72 5.02 -6.94
N ALA A 135 12.99 3.94 -7.26
CA ALA A 135 13.34 2.58 -6.84
C ALA A 135 14.66 2.11 -7.44
N GLN A 136 14.89 2.35 -8.73
CA GLN A 136 16.13 2.00 -9.42
C GLN A 136 17.34 2.77 -8.86
N GLY A 137 17.16 4.03 -8.47
CA GLY A 137 18.24 4.87 -8.00
C GLY A 137 19.36 5.00 -9.03
N ASN A 138 20.59 4.66 -8.62
CA ASN A 138 21.78 4.71 -9.50
C ASN A 138 22.03 3.38 -10.25
N TYR A 139 21.18 2.37 -10.09
CA TYR A 139 21.35 1.08 -10.76
C TYR A 139 20.52 1.03 -12.06
N ASP A 140 21.17 1.16 -13.20
CA ASP A 140 20.53 0.93 -14.50
C ASP A 140 20.32 -0.57 -14.71
N LYS A 141 19.06 -1.00 -14.88
CA LYS A 141 18.65 -2.38 -15.19
C LYS A 141 18.92 -3.44 -14.11
N ALA A 142 19.19 -3.06 -12.87
CA ALA A 142 19.27 -4.02 -11.78
C ALA A 142 17.89 -4.64 -11.47
N VAL A 143 17.88 -5.89 -11.02
CA VAL A 143 16.65 -6.61 -10.65
C VAL A 143 16.06 -6.05 -9.35
N PHE A 144 16.92 -5.63 -8.42
CA PHE A 144 16.53 -5.09 -7.11
C PHE A 144 17.16 -3.72 -6.88
N THR A 145 16.67 -3.01 -5.90
CA THR A 145 17.17 -1.68 -5.49
C THR A 145 18.61 -1.69 -4.93
N TRP A 146 19.17 -2.87 -4.69
CA TRP A 146 20.55 -3.11 -4.24
C TRP A 146 21.43 -3.84 -5.27
N GLY A 147 20.95 -4.09 -6.49
CA GLY A 147 21.65 -4.84 -7.54
C GLY A 147 20.94 -6.16 -7.89
N ASP A 148 21.70 -7.20 -8.28
CA ASP A 148 21.12 -8.45 -8.82
C ASP A 148 21.15 -9.63 -7.82
N GLU A 149 21.61 -9.39 -6.60
CA GLU A 149 21.84 -10.43 -5.58
C GLU A 149 20.52 -10.84 -4.89
N VAL A 150 19.84 -11.86 -5.41
CA VAL A 150 18.56 -12.37 -4.86
C VAL A 150 18.66 -12.92 -3.44
N ASN A 151 19.82 -13.45 -3.05
CA ASN A 151 20.09 -13.96 -1.72
C ASN A 151 20.08 -12.87 -0.63
N LEU A 152 20.16 -11.60 -1.01
CA LEU A 152 20.04 -10.46 -0.10
C LEU A 152 18.60 -10.02 0.19
N LEU A 153 17.59 -10.65 -0.43
CA LEU A 153 16.18 -10.27 -0.28
C LEU A 153 15.75 -10.23 1.19
N ASN A 154 16.09 -11.26 1.96
CA ASN A 154 15.70 -11.37 3.37
C ASN A 154 16.42 -10.39 4.31
N THR A 155 17.48 -9.74 3.84
CA THR A 155 18.26 -8.77 4.62
C THR A 155 18.05 -7.33 4.17
N ASN A 156 17.43 -7.12 3.02
CA ASN A 156 17.27 -5.82 2.40
C ASN A 156 15.82 -5.40 2.19
N ALA A 157 14.85 -6.29 2.42
CA ALA A 157 13.43 -5.98 2.25
C ALA A 157 12.54 -6.82 3.18
N ASN A 158 11.42 -6.24 3.59
CA ASN A 158 10.35 -6.97 4.28
C ASN A 158 9.46 -7.66 3.25
N THR A 159 9.63 -8.97 3.11
CA THR A 159 8.90 -9.79 2.15
C THR A 159 8.39 -11.07 2.79
N TRP A 160 7.47 -11.74 2.12
CA TRP A 160 7.00 -13.05 2.59
C TRP A 160 8.05 -14.13 2.34
N GLN A 161 8.48 -14.84 3.38
CA GLN A 161 9.39 -15.98 3.28
C GLN A 161 8.66 -17.27 3.62
N GLY A 162 8.69 -18.25 2.71
CA GLY A 162 8.01 -19.53 2.86
C GLY A 162 6.77 -19.66 1.99
N ASN A 163 5.77 -20.42 2.44
CA ASN A 163 4.60 -20.76 1.63
C ASN A 163 3.49 -19.70 1.78
N PHE A 164 3.43 -18.76 0.83
CA PHE A 164 2.34 -17.78 0.80
C PHE A 164 1.01 -18.45 0.48
N PRO A 165 -0.08 -18.09 1.16
CA PRO A 165 -0.23 -17.18 2.31
C PRO A 165 -0.35 -17.94 3.64
N THR A 166 0.12 -19.17 3.72
CA THR A 166 -0.16 -20.09 4.83
C THR A 166 0.93 -20.17 5.89
N ASN A 167 2.17 -19.86 5.52
CA ASN A 167 3.31 -19.92 6.43
C ASN A 167 4.35 -18.86 6.04
N ASN A 168 4.51 -17.83 6.86
CA ASN A 168 5.63 -16.90 6.78
C ASN A 168 6.69 -17.32 7.81
N GLU A 169 7.90 -17.57 7.35
CA GLU A 169 9.05 -17.95 8.19
C GLU A 169 9.68 -16.76 8.89
N SER A 170 9.33 -15.53 8.47
CA SER A 170 9.78 -14.26 9.07
C SER A 170 11.30 -14.16 9.22
N ILE A 171 12.05 -14.63 8.23
CA ILE A 171 13.52 -14.63 8.25
C ILE A 171 14.07 -13.20 8.26
N ASP A 172 13.35 -12.26 7.66
CA ASP A 172 13.63 -10.82 7.67
C ASP A 172 13.39 -10.14 9.04
N GLY A 173 12.84 -10.87 10.01
CA GLY A 173 12.55 -10.40 11.35
C GLY A 173 11.12 -9.88 11.55
N PHE A 174 10.27 -9.88 10.51
CA PHE A 174 8.92 -9.35 10.58
C PHE A 174 7.88 -10.36 10.07
N GLU A 175 6.83 -10.57 10.85
CA GLU A 175 5.73 -11.45 10.45
C GLU A 175 4.85 -10.78 9.38
N MET A 176 4.70 -9.47 9.47
CA MET A 176 3.85 -8.64 8.60
C MET A 176 4.58 -7.34 8.26
N ILE A 177 4.00 -6.19 8.52
CA ILE A 177 4.55 -4.87 8.22
C ILE A 177 5.70 -4.55 9.19
N ALA A 178 6.78 -3.98 8.68
CA ALA A 178 7.91 -3.46 9.44
C ALA A 178 7.78 -1.93 9.67
N PRO A 179 8.41 -1.37 10.70
CA PRO A 179 8.63 0.08 10.78
C PRO A 179 9.41 0.58 9.57
N VAL A 180 9.11 1.78 9.08
CA VAL A 180 9.91 2.37 8.00
C VAL A 180 11.39 2.43 8.37
N LYS A 181 12.28 2.29 7.39
CA LYS A 181 13.76 2.26 7.58
C LYS A 181 14.27 1.07 8.39
N SER A 182 13.55 -0.03 8.40
CA SER A 182 14.03 -1.27 9.02
C SER A 182 15.18 -1.91 8.23
N PHE A 183 15.29 -1.59 6.96
CA PHE A 183 16.33 -2.06 6.04
C PHE A 183 17.19 -0.92 5.51
N SER A 184 18.26 -1.26 4.79
CA SER A 184 19.14 -0.27 4.17
C SER A 184 18.42 0.45 3.02
N PRO A 185 18.66 1.76 2.84
CA PRO A 185 18.11 2.48 1.70
C PRO A 185 18.77 2.03 0.39
N ASN A 186 18.11 2.36 -0.72
CA ASN A 186 18.73 2.24 -2.04
C ASN A 186 19.87 3.27 -2.24
N SER A 187 20.49 3.26 -3.41
CA SER A 187 21.68 4.05 -3.74
C SER A 187 21.48 5.58 -3.68
N ILE A 188 20.23 6.06 -3.64
CA ILE A 188 19.89 7.49 -3.53
C ILE A 188 19.22 7.85 -2.21
N GLY A 189 19.18 6.92 -1.23
CA GLY A 189 18.74 7.19 0.13
C GLY A 189 17.26 6.96 0.39
N ILE A 190 16.54 6.26 -0.50
CA ILE A 190 15.11 5.93 -0.34
C ILE A 190 14.98 4.52 0.22
N PHE A 191 14.10 4.35 1.19
CA PHE A 191 13.89 3.10 1.93
C PHE A 191 12.66 2.36 1.41
N ASP A 192 12.59 1.08 1.73
CA ASP A 192 11.43 0.21 1.66
C ASP A 192 10.78 0.10 0.26
N MET A 193 11.52 0.45 -0.81
CA MET A 193 11.05 0.40 -2.21
C MET A 193 10.80 -1.04 -2.72
N ILE A 194 11.08 -2.05 -1.91
CA ILE A 194 10.73 -3.46 -2.18
C ILE A 194 10.07 -4.01 -0.91
N GLY A 195 8.84 -4.51 -1.06
CA GLY A 195 8.10 -5.16 0.02
C GLY A 195 7.38 -4.18 0.95
N ASN A 196 7.27 -4.51 2.21
CA ASN A 196 6.61 -3.82 3.30
C ASN A 196 5.12 -3.56 3.06
N VAL A 197 4.75 -2.52 2.32
CA VAL A 197 3.36 -2.21 1.94
C VAL A 197 3.26 -1.88 0.45
N TRP A 198 2.07 -2.00 -0.11
CA TRP A 198 1.79 -1.46 -1.44
C TRP A 198 1.68 0.05 -1.36
N GLU A 199 2.24 0.72 -2.35
CA GLU A 199 2.23 2.17 -2.45
C GLU A 199 1.33 2.63 -3.60
N ILE A 200 0.64 3.75 -3.39
CA ILE A 200 -0.30 4.32 -4.35
C ILE A 200 0.45 5.33 -5.23
N THR A 201 0.36 5.15 -6.54
CA THR A 201 0.82 6.13 -7.54
C THR A 201 -0.35 6.94 -8.08
N ASP A 202 -0.04 8.05 -8.77
CA ASP A 202 -1.05 8.95 -9.34
C ASP A 202 -1.69 8.40 -10.61
N ASP A 203 -1.02 7.46 -11.28
CA ASP A 203 -1.47 6.91 -12.56
C ASP A 203 -2.60 5.91 -12.40
N LEU A 204 -3.53 5.93 -13.34
CA LEU A 204 -4.50 4.86 -13.51
C LEU A 204 -3.84 3.67 -14.22
N PHE A 205 -3.97 2.48 -13.67
CA PHE A 205 -3.41 1.27 -14.28
C PHE A 205 -3.98 1.04 -15.69
N ASN A 206 -3.09 0.99 -16.67
CA ASN A 206 -3.39 0.60 -18.05
C ASN A 206 -2.25 -0.26 -18.58
N VAL A 207 -2.52 -1.54 -18.85
CA VAL A 207 -1.52 -2.51 -19.32
C VAL A 207 -0.85 -2.12 -20.64
N ASN A 208 -1.49 -1.28 -21.45
CA ASN A 208 -0.98 -0.82 -22.75
C ASN A 208 -0.39 0.60 -22.71
N TYR A 209 -0.43 1.27 -21.57
CA TYR A 209 -0.11 2.67 -21.45
C TYR A 209 1.22 3.05 -22.11
N TYR A 210 2.30 2.42 -21.70
CA TYR A 210 3.63 2.71 -22.26
C TYR A 210 3.79 2.34 -23.73
N SER A 211 3.02 1.39 -24.24
CA SER A 211 3.05 1.02 -25.67
C SER A 211 2.26 1.97 -26.56
N GLU A 212 1.36 2.76 -25.99
CA GLU A 212 0.50 3.73 -26.68
C GLU A 212 1.11 5.14 -26.69
N LEU A 213 2.23 5.37 -26.01
CA LEU A 213 2.91 6.65 -25.96
C LEU A 213 3.78 6.85 -27.22
N ASP A 214 3.47 7.87 -28.03
CA ASP A 214 4.21 8.22 -29.26
C ASP A 214 5.58 8.86 -29.00
N SER A 215 5.73 9.58 -27.90
CA SER A 215 7.01 10.12 -27.42
C SER A 215 6.93 10.39 -25.93
N VAL A 216 7.97 10.00 -25.20
CA VAL A 216 7.93 9.98 -23.76
C VAL A 216 8.74 11.12 -23.19
N THR A 217 8.09 12.19 -22.92
CA THR A 217 8.49 13.19 -21.96
C THR A 217 7.51 13.13 -20.82
N ASP A 218 8.02 13.22 -19.63
CA ASP A 218 7.40 13.27 -18.32
C ASP A 218 5.87 13.11 -18.26
N LEU A 219 5.43 12.11 -17.58
CA LEU A 219 4.03 11.81 -17.31
C LEU A 219 3.59 12.49 -16.02
#